data_cd7ec67b4ba27d588ba6d39d492a3d23
#
_entry.id   cd7ec67b4ba27d588ba6d39d492a3d23
#
_cell.length_a   1.000
_cell.length_b   1.000
_cell.length_c   1.000
_cell.angle_alpha   90.00
_cell.angle_beta   90.00
_cell.angle_gamma   90.00
#
_symmetry.space_group_name_H-M   'P 1'
#
loop_
_entity.id
_entity.type
_entity.pdbx_description
1 polymer ?
#
loop_
_entity_poly.entity_id
_entity_poly.type
_entity_poly.pdbx_seq_one_letter_code
_entity_poly.pdbx_strand_id
1 'polypeptide(L)'
;MKKMIKDLVKKKNDNKIIFTAGPASIIDSNIINLGPCFGRGDNEYNKTYNSVIKKLKKISGLKKIITTQGSGSTALEIVALNFLKGKILIVSTGYYSDRLFQISNLIKKNNKKIKSVTEKNWKNLDKIKGRYDWVL
;
A
#
# COMPACT_ATOMS: atom_id res chain seq x y z
N MET A 1 -31.49 -9.28 4.66
CA MET A 1 -30.21 -9.25 3.89
C MET A 1 -29.00 -8.85 4.72
N LYS A 2 -28.95 -7.67 5.40
CA LYS A 2 -27.80 -7.21 6.21
C LYS A 2 -27.40 -8.19 7.33
N LYS A 3 -28.38 -8.76 8.06
CA LYS A 3 -28.14 -9.76 9.12
C LYS A 3 -27.51 -11.03 8.54
N MET A 4 -28.03 -11.53 7.43
CA MET A 4 -27.55 -12.74 6.75
C MET A 4 -26.08 -12.62 6.31
N ILE A 5 -25.65 -11.47 5.75
CA ILE A 5 -24.26 -11.22 5.36
C ILE A 5 -23.35 -11.25 6.59
N LYS A 6 -23.78 -10.61 7.70
CA LYS A 6 -23.04 -10.59 8.98
C LYS A 6 -22.84 -11.99 9.54
N ASP A 7 -23.89 -12.81 9.50
CA ASP A 7 -23.85 -14.19 9.99
C ASP A 7 -22.96 -15.08 9.13
N LEU A 8 -22.98 -14.89 7.78
CA LEU A 8 -22.11 -15.59 6.84
C LEU A 8 -20.61 -15.25 7.07
N VAL A 9 -20.29 -13.98 7.28
CA VAL A 9 -18.90 -13.54 7.54
C VAL A 9 -18.39 -14.12 8.86
N LYS A 10 -19.22 -14.09 9.92
CA LYS A 10 -18.88 -14.72 11.22
C LYS A 10 -18.65 -16.22 11.08
N LYS A 11 -19.56 -16.91 10.39
CA LYS A 11 -19.47 -18.37 10.15
C LYS A 11 -18.20 -18.74 9.37
N LYS A 12 -17.85 -17.96 8.34
CA LYS A 12 -16.65 -18.19 7.53
C LYS A 12 -15.35 -18.02 8.32
N ASN A 13 -15.34 -17.13 9.28
CA ASN A 13 -14.18 -16.84 10.13
C ASN A 13 -14.19 -17.66 11.44
N ASP A 14 -15.05 -18.66 11.61
CA ASP A 14 -15.22 -19.44 12.86
C ASP A 14 -15.36 -18.55 14.11
N ASN A 15 -16.08 -17.44 13.94
CA ASN A 15 -16.23 -16.38 14.96
C ASN A 15 -14.91 -15.74 15.45
N LYS A 16 -13.79 -16.00 14.79
CA LYS A 16 -12.50 -15.40 15.12
C LYS A 16 -12.40 -13.99 14.57
N ILE A 17 -11.78 -13.10 15.32
CA ILE A 17 -11.41 -11.77 14.88
C ILE A 17 -9.95 -11.83 14.44
N ILE A 18 -9.68 -11.46 13.19
CA ILE A 18 -8.35 -11.50 12.60
C ILE A 18 -7.74 -10.09 12.67
N PHE A 19 -6.66 -9.95 13.44
CA PHE A 19 -5.90 -8.71 13.60
C PHE A 19 -4.56 -8.78 12.86
N THR A 20 -4.60 -9.16 11.58
CA THR A 20 -3.39 -9.19 10.76
C THR A 20 -3.30 -7.94 9.88
N ALA A 21 -2.11 -7.66 9.36
CA ALA A 21 -1.89 -6.54 8.43
C ALA A 21 -2.72 -6.65 7.14
N GLY A 22 -3.14 -7.88 6.81
CA GLY A 22 -4.06 -8.19 5.72
C GLY A 22 -3.98 -9.68 5.35
N PRO A 23 -5.09 -10.33 5.13
CA PRO A 23 -6.46 -9.86 5.36
C PRO A 23 -6.77 -9.70 6.85
N ALA A 24 -7.62 -8.73 7.17
CA ALA A 24 -8.12 -8.49 8.52
C ALA A 24 -9.65 -8.61 8.56
N SER A 25 -10.20 -8.80 9.74
CA SER A 25 -11.67 -8.81 9.90
C SER A 25 -12.24 -7.41 9.67
N ILE A 26 -13.30 -7.35 8.86
CA ILE A 26 -14.03 -6.11 8.61
C ILE A 26 -14.97 -5.87 9.77
N ILE A 27 -14.96 -4.65 10.31
CA ILE A 27 -15.89 -4.27 11.38
C ILE A 27 -17.34 -4.26 10.88
N ASP A 28 -18.26 -4.64 11.75
CA ASP A 28 -19.69 -4.81 11.41
C ASP A 28 -20.30 -3.57 10.75
N SER A 29 -19.97 -2.37 11.22
CA SER A 29 -20.45 -1.12 10.64
C SER A 29 -20.06 -0.95 9.17
N ASN A 30 -18.86 -1.39 8.80
CA ASN A 30 -18.42 -1.34 7.41
C ASN A 30 -19.19 -2.33 6.54
N ILE A 31 -19.45 -3.54 7.04
CA ILE A 31 -20.23 -4.55 6.32
C ILE A 31 -21.68 -4.06 6.10
N ILE A 32 -22.28 -3.48 7.15
CA ILE A 32 -23.67 -2.98 7.10
C ILE A 32 -23.81 -1.81 6.10
N ASN A 33 -22.76 -1.00 5.98
CA ASN A 33 -22.73 0.18 5.12
C ASN A 33 -22.15 -0.09 3.72
N LEU A 34 -21.86 -1.36 3.35
CA LEU A 34 -21.59 -1.71 1.98
C LEU A 34 -22.83 -1.36 1.12
N GLY A 35 -22.71 -0.26 0.43
CA GLY A 35 -23.75 0.22 -0.46
C GLY A 35 -23.79 -0.53 -1.78
N PRO A 36 -24.76 -0.22 -2.65
CA PRO A 36 -24.78 -0.75 -4.00
C PRO A 36 -23.54 -0.32 -4.78
N CYS A 37 -23.15 -1.14 -5.75
CA CYS A 37 -22.09 -0.75 -6.69
C CYS A 37 -22.57 0.45 -7.52
N PHE A 38 -21.67 1.40 -7.72
CA PHE A 38 -21.90 2.53 -8.59
C PHE A 38 -21.39 2.24 -10.00
N GLY A 39 -22.11 2.72 -11.02
CA GLY A 39 -21.60 2.74 -12.37
C GLY A 39 -20.45 3.77 -12.51
N ARG A 40 -19.57 3.52 -13.46
CA ARG A 40 -18.52 4.49 -13.78
C ARG A 40 -19.16 5.75 -14.36
N GLY A 41 -18.90 6.90 -13.74
CA GLY A 41 -19.45 8.19 -14.17
C GLY A 41 -20.76 8.59 -13.48
N ASP A 42 -21.35 7.72 -12.64
CA ASP A 42 -22.51 8.08 -11.85
C ASP A 42 -22.24 9.29 -10.95
N ASN A 43 -23.22 10.18 -10.82
CA ASN A 43 -23.11 11.34 -9.94
C ASN A 43 -22.85 10.95 -8.48
N GLU A 44 -23.45 9.87 -8.01
CA GLU A 44 -23.23 9.35 -6.66
C GLU A 44 -21.82 8.81 -6.46
N TYR A 45 -21.27 8.11 -7.47
CA TYR A 45 -19.88 7.71 -7.47
C TYR A 45 -18.97 8.92 -7.32
N ASN A 46 -19.16 9.94 -8.15
CA ASN A 46 -18.33 11.14 -8.14
C ASN A 46 -18.42 11.90 -6.80
N LYS A 47 -19.60 12.03 -6.22
CA LYS A 47 -19.80 12.63 -4.90
C LYS A 47 -19.08 11.84 -3.82
N THR A 48 -19.21 10.51 -3.81
CA THR A 48 -18.57 9.62 -2.84
C THR A 48 -17.06 9.67 -2.98
N TYR A 49 -16.54 9.54 -4.20
CA TYR A 49 -15.12 9.61 -4.49
C TYR A 49 -14.50 10.93 -4.01
N ASN A 50 -15.10 12.07 -4.37
CA ASN A 50 -14.62 13.38 -3.98
C ASN A 50 -14.65 13.57 -2.45
N SER A 51 -15.68 13.05 -1.78
CA SER A 51 -15.77 13.04 -0.32
C SER A 51 -14.63 12.26 0.32
N VAL A 52 -14.33 11.05 -0.20
CA VAL A 52 -13.19 10.23 0.26
C VAL A 52 -11.88 10.95 0.06
N ILE A 53 -11.61 11.50 -1.13
CA ILE A 53 -10.39 12.26 -1.42
C ILE A 53 -10.25 13.46 -0.49
N LYS A 54 -11.32 14.19 -0.21
CA LYS A 54 -11.32 15.31 0.75
C LYS A 54 -10.92 14.88 2.15
N LYS A 55 -11.46 13.75 2.62
CA LYS A 55 -11.13 13.18 3.94
C LYS A 55 -9.67 12.71 3.99
N LEU A 56 -9.19 12.03 2.95
CA LEU A 56 -7.80 11.58 2.86
C LEU A 56 -6.82 12.76 2.85
N LYS A 57 -7.11 13.83 2.12
CA LYS A 57 -6.31 15.07 2.16
C LYS A 57 -6.24 15.67 3.56
N LYS A 58 -7.37 15.68 4.27
CA LYS A 58 -7.43 16.21 5.65
C LYS A 58 -6.58 15.36 6.60
N ILE A 59 -6.63 14.03 6.49
CA ILE A 59 -5.90 13.10 7.38
C ILE A 59 -4.40 13.13 7.07
N SER A 60 -4.03 13.13 5.80
CA SER A 60 -2.62 13.05 5.37
C SER A 60 -1.89 14.39 5.34
N GLY A 61 -2.61 15.51 5.33
CA GLY A 61 -2.03 16.83 5.10
C GLY A 61 -1.57 17.10 3.65
N LEU A 62 -1.76 16.14 2.74
CA LEU A 62 -1.26 16.21 1.37
C LEU A 62 -2.21 17.00 0.47
N LYS A 63 -1.63 17.82 -0.42
CA LYS A 63 -2.39 18.60 -1.40
C LYS A 63 -3.00 17.74 -2.51
N LYS A 64 -2.32 16.65 -2.90
CA LYS A 64 -2.76 15.74 -3.97
C LYS A 64 -2.80 14.31 -3.46
N ILE A 65 -3.85 13.61 -3.81
CA ILE A 65 -4.04 12.18 -3.56
C ILE A 65 -4.30 11.53 -4.91
N ILE A 66 -3.60 10.46 -5.20
CA ILE A 66 -3.80 9.61 -6.37
C ILE A 66 -4.25 8.25 -5.85
N THR A 67 -5.33 7.75 -6.39
CA THR A 67 -5.84 6.42 -6.09
C THR A 67 -5.52 5.46 -7.22
N THR A 68 -5.20 4.23 -6.88
CA THR A 68 -5.00 3.16 -7.85
C THR A 68 -5.69 1.90 -7.37
N GLN A 69 -6.17 1.10 -8.30
CA GLN A 69 -6.64 -0.24 -7.98
C GLN A 69 -5.44 -1.19 -7.90
N GLY A 70 -5.41 -2.01 -6.87
CA GLY A 70 -4.35 -2.99 -6.68
C GLY A 70 -3.99 -3.22 -5.22
N SER A 71 -3.00 -4.07 -5.02
CA SER A 71 -2.45 -4.32 -3.69
C SER A 71 -1.50 -3.20 -3.25
N GLY A 72 -1.18 -3.14 -1.95
CA GLY A 72 -0.12 -2.27 -1.46
C GLY A 72 1.22 -2.51 -2.16
N SER A 73 1.52 -3.75 -2.55
CA SER A 73 2.72 -4.07 -3.34
C SER A 73 2.70 -3.40 -4.71
N THR A 74 1.56 -3.35 -5.39
CA THR A 74 1.40 -2.62 -6.65
C THR A 74 1.66 -1.12 -6.47
N ALA A 75 1.20 -0.54 -5.37
CA ALA A 75 1.48 0.85 -5.06
C ALA A 75 2.99 1.10 -4.85
N LEU A 76 3.68 0.20 -4.15
CA LEU A 76 5.14 0.27 -3.99
C LEU A 76 5.88 0.18 -5.33
N GLU A 77 5.44 -0.71 -6.23
CA GLU A 77 6.01 -0.82 -7.58
C GLU A 77 5.83 0.47 -8.39
N ILE A 78 4.63 1.06 -8.35
CA ILE A 78 4.35 2.33 -9.01
C ILE A 78 5.27 3.44 -8.48
N VAL A 79 5.42 3.55 -7.16
CA VAL A 79 6.31 4.54 -6.54
C VAL A 79 7.77 4.29 -6.95
N ALA A 80 8.23 3.05 -6.86
CA ALA A 80 9.59 2.69 -7.22
C ALA A 80 9.91 3.00 -8.70
N LEU A 81 9.01 2.65 -9.62
CA LEU A 81 9.16 2.91 -11.06
C LEU A 81 9.26 4.40 -11.39
N ASN A 82 8.49 5.23 -10.69
CA ASN A 82 8.39 6.65 -11.03
C ASN A 82 9.45 7.52 -10.34
N PHE A 83 9.87 7.16 -9.14
CA PHE A 83 10.67 8.04 -8.30
C PHE A 83 12.09 7.54 -8.04
N LEU A 84 12.35 6.23 -8.00
CA LEU A 84 13.67 5.73 -7.64
C LEU A 84 14.70 6.00 -8.76
N LYS A 85 15.80 6.60 -8.35
CA LYS A 85 16.96 6.91 -9.21
C LYS A 85 18.24 6.98 -8.39
N GLY A 86 19.38 6.87 -9.07
CA GLY A 86 20.68 6.99 -8.42
C GLY A 86 21.06 5.77 -7.58
N LYS A 87 21.68 6.01 -6.44
CA LYS A 87 22.13 5.00 -5.48
C LYS A 87 21.04 4.80 -4.41
N ILE A 88 20.55 3.58 -4.29
CA ILE A 88 19.47 3.22 -3.40
C ILE A 88 20.01 2.31 -2.31
N LEU A 89 19.73 2.64 -1.05
CA LEU A 89 19.94 1.78 0.10
C LEU A 89 18.58 1.29 0.59
N ILE A 90 18.45 -0.02 0.74
CA ILE A 90 17.29 -0.64 1.37
C ILE A 90 17.73 -1.22 2.71
N VAL A 91 17.07 -0.77 3.77
CA VAL A 91 17.29 -1.27 5.12
C VAL A 91 16.42 -2.50 5.33
N SER A 92 17.06 -3.67 5.40
CA SER A 92 16.36 -4.93 5.58
C SER A 92 15.84 -5.04 7.01
N THR A 93 14.51 -4.98 7.14
CA THR A 93 13.76 -5.11 8.40
C THR A 93 12.81 -6.30 8.40
N GLY A 94 12.65 -6.96 7.26
CA GLY A 94 11.78 -8.13 7.09
C GLY A 94 11.14 -8.20 5.70
N TYR A 95 10.06 -8.93 5.58
CA TYR A 95 9.42 -9.31 4.31
C TYR A 95 9.19 -8.15 3.33
N TYR A 96 8.71 -7.01 3.79
CA TYR A 96 8.40 -5.88 2.90
C TYR A 96 9.65 -5.17 2.38
N SER A 97 10.71 -5.07 3.17
CA SER A 97 12.00 -4.54 2.72
C SER A 97 12.66 -5.46 1.70
N ASP A 98 12.59 -6.78 1.92
CA ASP A 98 13.11 -7.78 0.97
C ASP A 98 12.34 -7.69 -0.36
N ARG A 99 11.01 -7.54 -0.28
CA ARG A 99 10.17 -7.32 -1.46
C ARG A 99 10.56 -6.05 -2.22
N LEU A 100 10.78 -4.95 -1.50
CA LEU A 100 11.19 -3.69 -2.09
C LEU A 100 12.57 -3.79 -2.74
N PHE A 101 13.49 -4.53 -2.13
CA PHE A 101 14.80 -4.83 -2.70
C PHE A 101 14.69 -5.59 -4.02
N GLN A 102 13.85 -6.63 -4.08
CA GLN A 102 13.58 -7.38 -5.32
C GLN A 102 12.98 -6.49 -6.41
N ILE A 103 11.96 -5.69 -6.09
CA ILE A 103 11.34 -4.73 -7.01
C ILE A 103 12.37 -3.75 -7.55
N SER A 104 13.19 -3.16 -6.67
CA SER A 104 14.20 -2.17 -7.06
C SER A 104 15.26 -2.77 -7.99
N ASN A 105 15.67 -4.02 -7.77
CA ASN A 105 16.60 -4.73 -8.65
C ASN A 105 15.98 -5.07 -10.01
N LEU A 106 14.71 -5.47 -10.06
CA LEU A 106 13.99 -5.70 -11.31
C LEU A 106 13.89 -4.42 -12.13
N ILE A 107 13.54 -3.32 -11.47
CA ILE A 107 13.46 -2.01 -12.13
C ILE A 107 14.83 -1.58 -12.65
N LYS A 108 15.90 -1.77 -11.86
CA LYS A 108 17.27 -1.43 -12.26
C LYS A 108 17.68 -2.11 -13.58
N LYS A 109 17.27 -3.35 -13.83
CA LYS A 109 17.58 -4.05 -15.07
C LYS A 109 17.11 -3.30 -16.33
N ASN A 110 15.98 -2.59 -16.22
CA ASN A 110 15.33 -1.89 -17.32
C ASN A 110 15.40 -0.35 -17.22
N ASN A 111 15.91 0.17 -16.10
CA ASN A 111 15.94 1.61 -15.83
C ASN A 111 17.37 2.08 -15.55
N LYS A 112 18.00 2.66 -16.55
CA LYS A 112 19.38 3.22 -16.46
C LYS A 112 19.52 4.36 -15.44
N LYS A 113 18.42 4.93 -14.93
CA LYS A 113 18.46 5.97 -13.89
C LYS A 113 18.87 5.42 -12.51
N ILE A 114 18.69 4.12 -12.27
CA ILE A 114 19.13 3.47 -11.03
C ILE A 114 20.57 2.99 -11.21
N LYS A 115 21.49 3.59 -10.46
CA LYS A 115 22.93 3.27 -10.50
C LYS A 115 23.25 2.01 -9.69
N SER A 116 22.75 1.93 -8.48
CA SER A 116 22.95 0.78 -7.60
C SER A 116 21.77 0.59 -6.64
N VAL A 117 21.54 -0.66 -6.26
CA VAL A 117 20.63 -1.04 -5.18
C VAL A 117 21.45 -1.86 -4.19
N THR A 118 21.54 -1.39 -2.95
CA THR A 118 22.28 -2.03 -1.88
C THR A 118 21.31 -2.38 -0.77
N GLU A 119 21.43 -3.59 -0.22
CA GLU A 119 20.69 -4.01 0.96
C GLU A 119 21.61 -4.10 2.17
N LYS A 120 21.14 -3.61 3.31
CA LYS A 120 21.85 -3.71 4.59
C LYS A 120 20.86 -4.05 5.70
N ASN A 121 21.27 -4.96 6.58
CA ASN A 121 20.49 -5.30 7.74
C ASN A 121 20.40 -4.09 8.68
N TRP A 122 19.24 -3.81 9.24
CA TRP A 122 19.00 -2.70 10.16
C TRP A 122 19.91 -2.73 11.40
N LYS A 123 20.37 -3.91 11.82
CA LYS A 123 21.33 -4.08 12.95
C LYS A 123 22.75 -3.57 12.66
N ASN A 124 23.05 -3.27 11.40
CA ASN A 124 24.38 -2.83 10.95
C ASN A 124 24.34 -1.43 10.33
N LEU A 125 23.41 -0.56 10.75
CA LEU A 125 23.26 0.79 10.20
C LEU A 125 24.49 1.67 10.48
N ASP A 126 25.15 1.47 11.63
CA ASP A 126 26.39 2.11 12.03
C ASP A 126 27.57 1.84 11.06
N LYS A 127 27.52 0.72 10.34
CA LYS A 127 28.51 0.30 9.35
C LYS A 127 28.24 0.79 7.94
N ILE A 128 27.14 1.54 7.73
CA ILE A 128 26.81 2.06 6.41
C ILE A 128 27.70 3.25 6.11
N LYS A 129 28.57 3.06 5.09
CA LYS A 129 29.41 4.12 4.55
C LYS A 129 28.94 4.51 3.15
N GLY A 130 28.97 5.79 2.83
CA GLY A 130 28.65 6.31 1.52
C GLY A 130 27.44 7.24 1.50
N ARG A 131 27.19 7.83 0.33
CA ARG A 131 26.03 8.68 0.07
C ARG A 131 25.05 7.92 -0.79
N TYR A 132 23.78 7.97 -0.41
CA TYR A 132 22.68 7.37 -1.14
C TYR A 132 21.68 8.47 -1.52
N ASP A 133 21.08 8.33 -2.69
CA ASP A 133 20.01 9.23 -3.13
C ASP A 133 18.67 8.88 -2.48
N TRP A 134 18.50 7.59 -2.10
CA TRP A 134 17.34 7.06 -1.40
C TRP A 134 17.76 6.09 -0.30
N VAL A 135 17.12 6.21 0.84
CA VAL A 135 17.16 5.25 1.96
C VAL A 135 15.73 4.83 2.26
N LEU A 136 15.43 3.52 2.17
CA LEU A 136 14.09 2.95 2.24
C LEU A 136 14.06 1.79 3.24
#